data_8922281bc1a86b2d4f6983d48dd5992e
#
_entry.id   8922281bc1a86b2d4f6983d48dd5992e
#
_cell.length_a   1.000
_cell.length_b   1.000
_cell.length_c   1.000
_cell.angle_alpha   90.00
_cell.angle_beta   90.00
_cell.angle_gamma   90.00
#
_symmetry.space_group_name_H-M   'P 1'
#
loop_
_entity.id
_entity.type
_entity.pdbx_description
1 polymer ?
#
loop_
_entity_poly.entity_id
_entity_poly.type
_entity_poly.pdbx_seq_one_letter_code
_entity_poly.pdbx_strand_id
1 'polypeptide(L)' 'MSNKLLTVNEVAKILRVSNMTVYRLVKGKQIPAIRVGKNYRIKEIDVDKYLNRGSE' A
#
# COMPACT_ATOMS: atom_id res chain seq x y z
N MET A 1 -1.22 -7.57 16.51
CA MET A 1 -0.50 -6.92 15.45
C MET A 1 -0.70 -7.64 14.14
N SER A 2 -0.96 -6.91 13.10
CA SER A 2 -1.28 -7.53 11.83
C SER A 2 -0.04 -7.68 10.98
N ASN A 3 0.23 -8.93 10.57
CA ASN A 3 1.28 -9.22 9.60
C ASN A 3 0.66 -9.46 8.22
N LYS A 4 -0.56 -8.99 8.04
CA LYS A 4 -1.29 -9.24 6.82
C LYS A 4 -0.65 -8.50 5.65
N LEU A 5 -0.55 -9.19 4.53
CA LEU A 5 -0.08 -8.61 3.28
C LEU A 5 -1.28 -8.35 2.39
N LEU A 6 -1.33 -7.16 1.84
CA LEU A 6 -2.44 -6.73 0.99
C LEU A 6 -1.99 -6.66 -0.46
N THR A 7 -2.91 -6.91 -1.35
CA THR A 7 -2.66 -6.71 -2.79
C THR A 7 -2.80 -5.23 -3.13
N VAL A 8 -2.29 -4.86 -4.30
CA VAL A 8 -2.47 -3.48 -4.80
C VAL A 8 -3.95 -3.14 -4.87
N ASN A 9 -4.78 -4.07 -5.35
CA ASN A 9 -6.21 -3.83 -5.47
C ASN A 9 -6.85 -3.56 -4.10
N GLU A 10 -6.45 -4.32 -3.09
CA GLU A 10 -6.96 -4.12 -1.74
C GLU A 10 -6.55 -2.77 -1.17
N VAL A 11 -5.30 -2.39 -1.38
CA VAL A 11 -4.80 -1.10 -0.91
C VAL A 11 -5.53 0.04 -1.62
N ALA A 12 -5.75 -0.10 -2.92
CA ALA A 12 -6.47 0.91 -3.69
C ALA A 12 -7.86 1.15 -3.12
N LYS A 13 -8.54 0.08 -2.73
CA LYS A 13 -9.87 0.20 -2.13
C LYS A 13 -9.82 0.90 -0.78
N ILE A 14 -8.83 0.56 0.02
CA ILE A 14 -8.67 1.18 1.34
C ILE A 14 -8.40 2.67 1.20
N LEU A 15 -7.52 3.04 0.29
CA LEU A 15 -7.15 4.43 0.07
C LEU A 15 -8.14 5.18 -0.81
N ARG A 16 -9.07 4.47 -1.44
CA ARG A 16 -10.07 5.03 -2.35
C ARG A 16 -9.41 5.71 -3.55
N VAL A 17 -8.45 5.02 -4.12
CA VAL A 17 -7.75 5.50 -5.31
C VAL A 17 -7.68 4.37 -6.32
N SER A 18 -7.17 4.67 -7.51
CA SER A 18 -7.00 3.65 -8.53
C SER A 18 -5.78 2.79 -8.23
N ASN A 19 -5.73 1.60 -8.84
CA ASN A 19 -4.54 0.75 -8.73
C ASN A 19 -3.31 1.47 -9.25
N MET A 20 -3.47 2.25 -10.31
CA MET A 20 -2.36 3.01 -10.87
C MET A 20 -1.75 3.95 -9.84
N THR A 21 -2.60 4.59 -9.04
CA THR A 21 -2.12 5.48 -8.00
C THR A 21 -1.31 4.72 -6.95
N VAL A 22 -1.77 3.52 -6.58
CA VAL A 22 -1.01 2.69 -5.63
C VAL A 22 0.35 2.32 -6.21
N TYR A 23 0.40 1.96 -7.48
CA TYR A 23 1.68 1.66 -8.13
C TYR A 23 2.62 2.86 -8.08
N ARG A 24 2.11 4.05 -8.30
CA ARG A 24 2.92 5.27 -8.22
C ARG A 24 3.45 5.50 -6.82
N LEU A 25 2.64 5.25 -5.80
CA LEU A 25 3.07 5.40 -4.42
C LEU A 25 4.18 4.42 -4.07
N VAL A 26 4.05 3.19 -4.55
CA VAL A 26 5.06 2.17 -4.33
C VAL A 26 6.36 2.52 -5.07
N LYS A 27 6.25 2.90 -6.32
CA LYS A 27 7.44 3.24 -7.10
C LYS A 27 8.11 4.51 -6.60
N GLY A 28 7.33 5.44 -6.08
CA GLY A 28 7.87 6.66 -5.49
C GLY A 28 8.38 6.47 -4.08
N LYS A 29 8.33 5.24 -3.56
CA LYS A 29 8.81 4.88 -2.23
C LYS A 29 8.07 5.61 -1.11
N GLN A 30 6.84 5.98 -1.38
CA GLN A 30 5.99 6.56 -0.35
C GLN A 30 5.33 5.50 0.51
N ILE A 31 5.14 4.32 -0.05
CA ILE A 31 4.65 3.16 0.70
C ILE A 31 5.60 2.00 0.41
N PRO A 32 6.21 1.40 1.44
CA PRO A 32 7.06 0.23 1.22
C PRO A 32 6.23 -0.94 0.69
N ALA A 33 6.83 -1.71 -0.18
CA ALA A 33 6.14 -2.88 -0.73
C ALA A 33 7.15 -3.99 -0.95
N ILE A 34 6.63 -5.22 -0.93
CA ILE A 34 7.41 -6.42 -1.20
C ILE A 34 6.98 -6.91 -2.57
N ARG A 35 7.93 -7.23 -3.41
CA ARG A 35 7.63 -7.78 -4.72
C ARG A 35 7.58 -9.30 -4.65
N VAL A 36 6.44 -9.86 -5.05
CA VAL A 36 6.26 -11.31 -5.08
C VAL A 36 5.93 -11.68 -6.51
N GLY A 37 6.91 -12.23 -7.21
CA GLY A 37 6.74 -12.52 -8.63
C GLY A 37 6.51 -11.23 -9.40
N LYS A 38 5.39 -11.14 -10.08
CA LYS A 38 5.03 -9.96 -10.87
C LYS A 38 4.16 -8.99 -10.09
N ASN A 39 3.81 -9.34 -8.87
CA ASN A 39 2.86 -8.56 -8.09
C ASN A 39 3.54 -7.93 -6.89
N TYR A 40 2.95 -6.84 -6.41
CA TYR A 40 3.40 -6.23 -5.17
C TYR A 40 2.50 -6.68 -4.03
N ARG A 41 3.08 -6.75 -2.84
CA ARG A 41 2.34 -6.97 -1.60
C ARG A 41 2.72 -5.87 -0.64
N ILE A 42 1.74 -5.31 0.03
CA ILE A 42 1.95 -4.19 0.94
C ILE A 42 1.48 -4.60 2.32
N LYS A 43 2.31 -4.37 3.33
CA LYS A 43 1.92 -4.70 4.69
C LYS A 43 0.80 -3.78 5.14
N GLU A 44 -0.18 -4.35 5.81
CA GLU A 44 -1.31 -3.58 6.32
C GLU A 44 -0.83 -2.45 7.24
N ILE A 45 0.19 -2.73 8.06
CA ILE A 45 0.73 -1.71 8.96
C ILE A 45 1.30 -0.51 8.19
N ASP A 46 1.87 -0.76 7.03
CA ASP A 46 2.43 0.32 6.22
C ASP A 46 1.33 1.18 5.60
N VAL A 47 0.21 0.58 5.26
CA VAL A 47 -0.95 1.33 4.78
C VAL A 47 -1.50 2.20 5.90
N ASP A 48 -1.59 1.65 7.10
CA ASP A 48 -2.05 2.41 8.26
C ASP A 48 -1.13 3.60 8.53
N LYS A 49 0.18 3.40 8.45
CA LYS A 49 1.12 4.49 8.65
C LYS A 49 0.94 5.58 7.61
N TYR A 50 0.72 5.17 6.37
CA TYR A 50 0.50 6.15 5.31
C TYR A 50 -0.75 6.96 5.55
N LEU A 51 -1.84 6.31 5.96
CA LEU A 51 -3.09 7.00 6.26
C LEU A 51 -2.93 7.95 7.43
N ASN A 52 -2.21 7.54 8.44
CA ASN A 52 -2.05 8.34 9.65
C ASN A 52 -1.18 9.56 9.44
N ARG A 53 -0.23 9.49 8.52
CA ARG A 53 0.67 10.63 8.30
C ARG A 53 -0.07 11.82 7.70
N GLY A 54 -1.21 11.59 7.09
CA GLY A 54 -2.01 12.68 6.54
C GLY A 54 -2.98 13.29 7.51
N SER A 55 -3.07 12.76 8.73
CA SER A 55 -4.07 13.21 9.69
C SER A 55 -3.52 14.20 10.71
N GLU A 56 -2.34 14.66 10.51
CA GLU A 56 -1.76 15.63 11.43
C GLU A 56 -2.14 17.05 11.11
#